data_e29472505d85590f1b12a57e87980d08
#
_entry.id   e29472505d85590f1b12a57e87980d08
#
_cell.length_a   1.000
_cell.length_b   1.000
_cell.length_c   1.000
_cell.angle_alpha   90.00
_cell.angle_beta   90.00
_cell.angle_gamma   90.00
#
_symmetry.space_group_name_H-M   'P 1'
#
loop_
_entity.id
_entity.type
_entity.pdbx_description
1 polymer ?
#
loop_
_entity_poly.entity_id
_entity_poly.type
_entity_poly.pdbx_seq_one_letter_code
_entity_poly.pdbx_strand_id
1 'polypeptide(L)'
;LLTKNLLIPWQEGARWFWDTLVDADLANNTMGWQWTAGSGADAAPFFRIFNPVLQGERFDKAGHYVRRWIPELANLENKYIHQPWSAEPKTLVDAGIRLGKDYPEPVVDLKISRTEALVSWDRIKRQPA
;
A
#
# COMPACT_ATOMS: atom_id res chain seq x y z
N LEU A 1 -1.14 1.05 2.95
CA LEU A 1 -2.19 0.28 2.27
C LEU A 1 -3.34 -0.06 3.23
N LEU A 2 -3.11 -0.81 4.32
CA LEU A 2 -4.13 -1.35 5.22
C LEU A 2 -5.08 -0.26 5.76
N THR A 3 -4.55 0.78 6.41
CA THR A 3 -5.37 1.78 7.12
C THR A 3 -6.00 2.83 6.22
N LYS A 4 -5.29 3.27 5.16
CA LYS A 4 -5.71 4.43 4.36
C LYS A 4 -6.23 4.11 2.96
N ASN A 5 -5.92 2.93 2.43
CA ASN A 5 -6.48 2.50 1.16
C ASN A 5 -7.59 1.45 1.35
N LEU A 6 -7.42 0.51 2.27
CA LEU A 6 -8.42 -0.51 2.56
C LEU A 6 -9.37 -0.11 3.69
N LEU A 7 -9.08 0.99 4.41
CA LEU A 7 -9.85 1.50 5.57
C LEU A 7 -10.07 0.44 6.66
N ILE A 8 -9.14 -0.50 6.78
CA ILE A 8 -9.15 -1.50 7.84
C ILE A 8 -8.67 -0.83 9.14
N PRO A 9 -9.33 -1.07 10.27
CA PRO A 9 -8.91 -0.54 11.56
C PRO A 9 -7.45 -0.84 11.86
N TRP A 10 -6.71 0.15 12.36
CA TRP A 10 -5.27 0.01 12.64
C TRP A 10 -4.98 -1.11 13.65
N GLN A 11 -5.93 -1.44 14.52
CA GLN A 11 -5.81 -2.52 15.50
C GLN A 11 -5.57 -3.89 14.84
N GLU A 12 -6.13 -4.13 13.66
CA GLU A 12 -5.90 -5.38 12.92
C GLU A 12 -4.43 -5.48 12.47
N GLY A 13 -3.85 -4.38 12.01
CA GLY A 13 -2.43 -4.32 11.69
C GLY A 13 -1.55 -4.49 12.93
N ALA A 14 -1.90 -3.84 14.04
CA ALA A 14 -1.17 -3.97 15.29
C ALA A 14 -1.21 -5.40 15.84
N ARG A 15 -2.34 -6.09 15.74
CA ARG A 15 -2.49 -7.50 16.13
C ARG A 15 -1.61 -8.40 15.27
N TRP A 16 -1.65 -8.21 13.95
CA TRP A 16 -0.80 -8.99 13.04
C TRP A 16 0.68 -8.77 13.30
N PHE A 17 1.10 -7.54 13.55
CA PHE A 17 2.49 -7.24 13.92
C PHE A 17 2.89 -7.87 15.24
N TRP A 18 1.98 -7.88 16.24
CA TRP A 18 2.23 -8.51 17.52
C TRP A 18 2.59 -10.00 17.37
N ASP A 19 1.90 -10.70 16.46
CA ASP A 19 2.09 -12.12 16.21
C ASP A 19 3.31 -12.44 15.32
N THR A 20 3.82 -11.46 14.57
CA THR A 20 4.84 -11.70 13.54
C THR A 20 6.18 -11.01 13.79
N LEU A 21 6.23 -9.95 14.58
CA LEU A 21 7.48 -9.25 14.92
C LEU A 21 8.27 -10.04 15.96
N VAL A 22 9.58 -10.18 15.71
CA VAL A 22 10.51 -10.83 16.64
C VAL A 22 10.74 -9.99 17.91
N ASP A 23 10.70 -8.67 17.75
CA ASP A 23 10.95 -7.64 18.77
C ASP A 23 9.69 -6.84 19.08
N ALA A 24 8.53 -7.49 19.11
CA ALA A 24 7.26 -6.83 19.37
C ALA A 24 7.26 -6.11 20.72
N ASP A 25 7.02 -4.81 20.69
CA ASP A 25 6.80 -3.95 21.85
C ASP A 25 5.42 -3.29 21.75
N LEU A 26 4.63 -3.40 22.81
CA LEU A 26 3.24 -2.95 22.81
C LEU A 26 3.10 -1.45 22.54
N ALA A 27 3.93 -0.64 23.16
CA ALA A 27 3.85 0.82 23.03
C ALA A 27 4.27 1.25 21.62
N ASN A 28 5.41 0.80 21.14
CA ASN A 28 5.92 1.15 19.81
C ASN A 28 5.00 0.66 18.71
N ASN A 29 4.51 -0.58 18.80
CA ASN A 29 3.58 -1.15 17.83
C ASN A 29 2.28 -0.34 17.78
N THR A 30 1.67 -0.07 18.93
CA THR A 30 0.43 0.70 19.03
C THR A 30 0.60 2.11 18.50
N MET A 31 1.63 2.83 18.96
CA MET A 31 1.90 4.22 18.51
C MET A 31 2.20 4.29 17.02
N GLY A 32 3.00 3.37 16.48
CA GLY A 32 3.33 3.31 15.06
C GLY A 32 2.10 3.10 14.17
N TRP A 33 1.20 2.22 14.57
CA TRP A 33 -0.06 1.98 13.84
C TRP A 33 -1.05 3.13 13.96
N GLN A 34 -1.17 3.75 15.14
CA GLN A 34 -1.97 4.97 15.34
C GLN A 34 -1.43 6.12 14.49
N TRP A 35 -0.12 6.35 14.51
CA TRP A 35 0.51 7.36 13.67
C TRP A 35 0.22 7.13 12.19
N THR A 36 0.36 5.88 11.72
CA THR A 36 0.05 5.50 10.33
C THR A 36 -1.42 5.75 9.99
N ALA A 37 -2.34 5.52 10.91
CA ALA A 37 -3.76 5.81 10.74
C ALA A 37 -4.09 7.31 10.75
N GLY A 38 -3.20 8.15 11.28
CA GLY A 38 -3.42 9.58 11.48
C GLY A 38 -4.17 9.89 12.77
N SER A 39 -4.01 9.06 13.80
CA SER A 39 -4.70 9.14 15.09
C SER A 39 -3.71 8.95 16.24
N GLY A 40 -4.21 8.96 17.49
CA GLY A 40 -3.40 8.77 18.70
C GLY A 40 -2.76 10.05 19.20
N ALA A 41 -1.96 9.92 20.26
CA ALA A 41 -1.36 11.05 20.97
C ALA A 41 -0.29 11.80 20.16
N ASP A 42 0.40 11.08 19.24
CA ASP A 42 1.42 11.63 18.34
C ASP A 42 1.03 11.35 16.88
N ALA A 43 -0.17 11.79 16.52
CA ALA A 43 -0.63 11.64 15.14
C ALA A 43 0.23 12.44 14.16
N ALA A 44 0.46 11.87 12.96
CA ALA A 44 1.17 12.59 11.90
C ALA A 44 0.50 13.96 11.63
N PRO A 45 1.27 15.04 11.50
CA PRO A 45 0.73 16.41 11.37
C PRO A 45 -0.12 16.60 10.12
N PHE A 46 0.05 15.72 9.14
CA PHE A 46 -0.71 15.74 7.90
C PHE A 46 -1.29 14.35 7.62
N PHE A 47 -2.57 14.30 7.22
CA PHE A 47 -3.18 13.07 6.74
C PHE A 47 -2.60 12.71 5.38
N ARG A 48 -1.48 11.98 5.40
CA ARG A 48 -0.74 11.60 4.19
C ARG A 48 -1.18 10.22 3.71
N ILE A 49 -1.57 10.16 2.44
CA ILE A 49 -1.90 8.89 1.76
C ILE A 49 -0.83 8.65 0.69
N PHE A 50 -0.04 7.60 0.87
CA PHE A 50 0.95 7.21 -0.12
C PHE A 50 0.30 6.43 -1.26
N ASN A 51 0.74 6.73 -2.49
CA ASN A 51 0.45 5.90 -3.65
C ASN A 51 1.68 5.00 -3.89
N PRO A 52 1.58 3.67 -3.70
CA PRO A 52 2.71 2.76 -3.84
C PRO A 52 3.29 2.73 -5.25
N VAL A 53 2.47 2.90 -6.29
CA VAL A 53 2.93 2.97 -7.68
C VAL A 53 3.86 4.17 -7.87
N LEU A 54 3.41 5.38 -7.49
CA LEU A 54 4.23 6.60 -7.60
C LEU A 54 5.49 6.53 -6.74
N GLN A 55 5.46 5.84 -5.59
CA GLN A 55 6.66 5.61 -4.78
C GLN A 55 7.64 4.69 -5.52
N GLY A 56 7.16 3.59 -6.10
CA GLY A 56 7.96 2.68 -6.91
C GLY A 56 8.62 3.41 -8.10
N GLU A 57 7.82 4.12 -8.88
CA GLU A 57 8.31 4.91 -10.03
C GLU A 57 9.38 5.94 -9.64
N ARG A 58 9.25 6.53 -8.44
CA ARG A 58 10.20 7.54 -7.95
C ARG A 58 11.51 6.93 -7.45
N PHE A 59 11.46 5.85 -6.68
CA PHE A 59 12.59 5.32 -5.93
C PHE A 59 13.22 4.07 -6.53
N ASP A 60 12.51 3.36 -7.40
CA ASP A 60 12.96 2.16 -8.10
C ASP A 60 12.62 2.22 -9.61
N LYS A 61 13.01 3.31 -10.26
CA LYS A 61 12.67 3.58 -11.68
C LYS A 61 13.01 2.45 -12.64
N ALA A 62 14.11 1.75 -12.37
CA ALA A 62 14.55 0.62 -13.18
C ALA A 62 13.93 -0.72 -12.75
N GLY A 63 13.14 -0.74 -11.68
CA GLY A 63 12.50 -1.95 -11.18
C GLY A 63 13.48 -2.99 -10.60
N HIS A 64 14.65 -2.58 -10.14
CA HIS A 64 15.66 -3.52 -9.60
C HIS A 64 15.16 -4.20 -8.32
N TYR A 65 14.54 -3.43 -7.42
CA TYR A 65 13.97 -3.96 -6.20
C TYR A 65 12.82 -4.93 -6.50
N VAL A 66 11.90 -4.52 -7.38
CA VAL A 66 10.77 -5.37 -7.76
C VAL A 66 11.26 -6.67 -8.39
N ARG A 67 12.16 -6.64 -9.35
CA ARG A 67 12.70 -7.84 -10.01
C ARG A 67 13.41 -8.79 -9.06
N ARG A 68 14.10 -8.23 -8.08
CA ARG A 68 14.79 -9.04 -7.06
C ARG A 68 13.84 -9.82 -6.18
N TRP A 69 12.72 -9.20 -5.80
CA TRP A 69 11.83 -9.76 -4.80
C TRP A 69 10.53 -10.35 -5.36
N ILE A 70 10.21 -10.01 -6.59
CA ILE A 70 9.03 -10.49 -7.33
C ILE A 70 9.52 -11.02 -8.69
N PRO A 71 10.12 -12.21 -8.72
CA PRO A 71 10.72 -12.77 -9.93
C PRO A 71 9.71 -12.97 -11.07
N GLU A 72 8.42 -13.11 -10.77
CA GLU A 72 7.34 -13.19 -11.75
C GLU A 72 7.27 -11.96 -12.65
N LEU A 73 7.72 -10.81 -12.17
CA LEU A 73 7.76 -9.55 -12.93
C LEU A 73 9.11 -9.27 -13.60
N ALA A 74 10.07 -10.20 -13.53
CA ALA A 74 11.45 -9.95 -13.98
C ALA A 74 11.56 -9.53 -15.44
N ASN A 75 10.70 -10.08 -16.31
CA ASN A 75 10.71 -9.81 -17.75
C ASN A 75 9.80 -8.65 -18.17
N LEU A 76 9.09 -8.03 -17.22
CA LEU A 76 8.20 -6.92 -17.54
C LEU A 76 9.00 -5.64 -17.79
N GLU A 77 8.56 -4.85 -18.76
CA GLU A 77 9.15 -3.54 -19.05
C GLU A 77 9.12 -2.60 -17.85
N ASN A 78 10.15 -1.77 -17.69
CA ASN A 78 10.25 -0.78 -16.59
C ASN A 78 9.01 0.10 -16.47
N LYS A 79 8.40 0.45 -17.60
CA LYS A 79 7.19 1.28 -17.67
C LYS A 79 6.02 0.70 -16.89
N TYR A 80 5.92 -0.62 -16.79
CA TYR A 80 4.78 -1.31 -16.18
C TYR A 80 5.14 -2.02 -14.88
N ILE A 81 6.43 -2.05 -14.47
CA ILE A 81 6.91 -2.88 -13.36
C ILE A 81 6.24 -2.56 -12.02
N HIS A 82 5.82 -1.30 -11.82
CA HIS A 82 5.13 -0.86 -10.61
C HIS A 82 3.61 -0.88 -10.71
N GLN A 83 3.07 -1.17 -11.90
CA GLN A 83 1.64 -1.27 -12.18
C GLN A 83 1.37 -2.28 -13.32
N PRO A 84 1.66 -3.56 -13.12
CA PRO A 84 1.55 -4.59 -14.17
C PRO A 84 0.17 -4.63 -14.84
N TRP A 85 -0.88 -4.36 -14.08
CA TRP A 85 -2.27 -4.32 -14.57
C TRP A 85 -2.57 -3.21 -15.59
N SER A 86 -1.67 -2.24 -15.75
CA SER A 86 -1.79 -1.18 -16.78
C SER A 86 -1.16 -1.57 -18.11
N ALA A 87 -0.46 -2.70 -18.17
CA ALA A 87 0.18 -3.17 -19.38
C ALA A 87 -0.84 -3.76 -20.36
N GLU A 88 -0.57 -3.58 -21.65
CA GLU A 88 -1.38 -4.22 -22.69
C GLU A 88 -1.30 -5.75 -22.57
N PRO A 89 -2.38 -6.47 -22.90
CA PRO A 89 -2.41 -7.94 -22.80
C PRO A 89 -1.24 -8.62 -23.51
N LYS A 90 -0.85 -8.11 -24.67
CA LYS A 90 0.31 -8.62 -25.42
C LYS A 90 1.61 -8.49 -24.63
N THR A 91 1.84 -7.35 -24.01
CA THR A 91 3.05 -7.11 -23.18
C THR A 91 3.13 -8.07 -21.99
N LEU A 92 1.98 -8.35 -21.36
CA LEU A 92 1.91 -9.32 -20.26
C LEU A 92 2.23 -10.74 -20.76
N VAL A 93 1.65 -11.15 -21.89
CA VAL A 93 1.92 -12.46 -22.50
C VAL A 93 3.39 -12.60 -22.87
N ASP A 94 3.98 -11.59 -23.52
CA ASP A 94 5.39 -11.58 -23.90
C ASP A 94 6.35 -11.64 -22.69
N ALA A 95 5.91 -11.07 -21.55
CA ALA A 95 6.62 -11.17 -20.27
C ALA A 95 6.33 -12.48 -19.50
N GLY A 96 5.41 -13.33 -19.97
CA GLY A 96 5.03 -14.58 -19.32
C GLY A 96 4.09 -14.41 -18.12
N ILE A 97 3.34 -13.30 -18.05
CA ILE A 97 2.52 -12.94 -16.90
C ILE A 97 1.04 -13.09 -17.24
N ARG A 98 0.30 -13.78 -16.38
CA ARG A 98 -1.17 -13.82 -16.38
C ARG A 98 -1.67 -13.19 -15.09
N LEU A 99 -2.28 -12.02 -15.19
CA LEU A 99 -2.91 -11.36 -14.04
C LEU A 99 -4.02 -12.26 -13.45
N GLY A 100 -4.11 -12.24 -12.13
CA GLY A 100 -5.02 -13.11 -11.38
C GLY A 100 -4.51 -14.55 -11.20
N LYS A 101 -3.39 -14.94 -11.85
CA LYS A 101 -2.80 -16.27 -11.73
C LYS A 101 -1.33 -16.26 -11.34
N ASP A 102 -0.48 -15.67 -12.16
CA ASP A 102 0.98 -15.60 -11.93
C ASP A 102 1.32 -14.35 -11.09
N TYR A 103 0.54 -13.29 -11.23
CA TYR A 103 0.59 -12.07 -10.42
C TYR A 103 -0.84 -11.60 -10.10
N PRO A 104 -1.15 -11.15 -8.88
CA PRO A 104 -2.51 -10.79 -8.50
C PRO A 104 -3.02 -9.53 -9.22
N GLU A 105 -4.33 -9.46 -9.37
CA GLU A 105 -5.02 -8.22 -9.72
C GLU A 105 -4.92 -7.21 -8.58
N PRO A 106 -5.05 -5.89 -8.84
CA PRO A 106 -5.09 -4.88 -7.80
C PRO A 106 -6.23 -5.13 -6.81
N VAL A 107 -5.91 -5.18 -5.52
CA VAL A 107 -6.93 -5.35 -4.45
C VAL A 107 -7.75 -4.10 -4.23
N VAL A 108 -7.32 -2.94 -4.74
CA VAL A 108 -7.99 -1.65 -4.56
C VAL A 108 -7.60 -0.68 -5.69
N ASP A 109 -8.56 0.11 -6.15
CA ASP A 109 -8.29 1.28 -6.97
C ASP A 109 -7.71 2.41 -6.10
N LEU A 110 -6.46 2.81 -6.36
CA LEU A 110 -5.74 3.79 -5.54
C LEU A 110 -6.32 5.20 -5.63
N LYS A 111 -7.02 5.54 -6.72
CA LYS A 111 -7.66 6.85 -6.88
C LYS A 111 -8.96 6.90 -6.09
N ILE A 112 -9.78 5.87 -6.21
CA ILE A 112 -11.04 5.75 -5.48
C ILE A 112 -10.76 5.69 -3.99
N SER A 113 -9.90 4.79 -3.55
CA SER A 113 -9.56 4.60 -2.14
C SER A 113 -8.98 5.86 -1.48
N ARG A 114 -8.18 6.64 -2.23
CA ARG A 114 -7.70 7.93 -1.76
C ARG A 114 -8.85 8.90 -1.48
N THR A 115 -9.84 8.96 -2.36
CA THR A 115 -11.01 9.82 -2.18
C THR A 115 -11.82 9.40 -0.97
N GLU A 116 -12.07 8.11 -0.81
CA GLU A 116 -12.80 7.56 0.34
C GLU A 116 -12.09 7.83 1.68
N ALA A 117 -10.76 7.68 1.69
CA ALA A 117 -9.96 7.99 2.88
C ALA A 117 -10.03 9.48 3.27
N LEU A 118 -10.01 10.39 2.31
CA LEU A 118 -10.14 11.82 2.55
C LEU A 118 -11.55 12.18 3.06
N VAL A 119 -12.58 11.62 2.48
CA VAL A 119 -13.97 11.80 2.95
C VAL A 119 -14.14 11.29 4.39
N SER A 120 -13.57 10.13 4.69
CA SER A 120 -13.61 9.55 6.04
C SER A 120 -12.86 10.43 7.04
N TRP A 121 -11.71 10.97 6.66
CA TRP A 121 -10.94 11.90 7.47
C TRP A 121 -11.70 13.20 7.77
N ASP A 122 -12.35 13.77 6.78
CA ASP A 122 -13.14 14.99 6.95
C ASP A 122 -14.35 14.78 7.86
N ARG A 123 -14.96 13.60 7.85
CA ARG A 123 -16.04 13.24 8.79
C ARG A 123 -15.54 13.25 10.24
N ILE A 124 -14.38 12.66 10.49
CA ILE A 124 -13.78 12.60 11.84
C ILE A 124 -13.47 14.02 12.33
N LYS A 125 -12.90 14.88 11.50
CA LYS A 125 -12.59 16.28 11.87
C LYS A 125 -13.81 17.12 12.27
N ARG A 126 -14.99 16.79 11.74
CA ARG A 126 -16.23 17.53 11.97
C ARG A 126 -17.01 17.00 13.18
N GLN A 127 -16.61 15.88 13.76
CA GLN A 127 -17.20 15.39 14.99
C GLN A 127 -16.64 16.22 16.17
N PRO A 128 -17.48 16.92 16.95
CA PRO A 128 -17.01 17.56 18.15
C PRO A 128 -16.50 16.50 19.14
N ALA A 129 -15.45 16.86 19.87
CA ALA A 129 -14.90 16.03 20.94
C ALA A 129 -15.91 15.83 22.08
#